data_b10adb0c115314105004f741e57f143b
#
_entry.id   b10adb0c115314105004f741e57f143b
#
_cell.length_a   1.000
_cell.length_b   1.000
_cell.length_c   1.000
_cell.angle_alpha   90.00
_cell.angle_beta   90.00
_cell.angle_gamma   90.00
#
_symmetry.space_group_name_H-M   'P 1'
#
loop_
_entity.id
_entity.type
_entity.pdbx_description
1 polymer ?
#
loop_
_entity_poly.entity_id
_entity_poly.type
_entity_poly.pdbx_seq_one_letter_code
_entity_poly.pdbx_strand_id
1 'polypeptide(L)'
;KKTGFDYPVYIDEHSSFDWLNRFPKEMQLQTFLLDSNSHVTAIGNPIHNSNVKELYLSIIQGKEVVSNTKNKAIETKVKVDKASVFLGDFAWQKEQKTIFVLTNIGDKPLVIEDVNASCGCVSVGYSKEPVPSGKDIKLEVGYKADNPEYFDKTITVFCNAKFSPIQLR
;
A
#
# COMPACT_ATOMS: atom_id res chain seq x y z
N LYS A 1 -14.60 1.84 -32.88
CA LYS A 1 -15.70 1.88 -31.88
C LYS A 1 -15.48 3.13 -31.04
N LYS A 2 -16.40 4.11 -31.10
CA LYS A 2 -16.41 5.27 -30.20
C LYS A 2 -16.66 4.74 -28.78
N THR A 3 -15.71 4.94 -27.90
CA THR A 3 -15.76 4.44 -26.51
C THR A 3 -16.66 5.28 -25.60
N GLY A 4 -17.39 6.26 -26.11
CA GLY A 4 -18.26 7.12 -25.28
C GLY A 4 -17.54 7.98 -24.25
N PHE A 5 -16.21 8.09 -24.33
CA PHE A 5 -15.40 8.89 -23.44
C PHE A 5 -15.27 10.30 -24.04
N ASP A 6 -15.96 11.26 -23.45
CA ASP A 6 -16.12 12.63 -23.97
C ASP A 6 -15.43 13.69 -23.06
N TYR A 7 -14.41 13.25 -22.34
CA TYR A 7 -13.61 14.15 -21.50
C TYR A 7 -12.30 14.51 -22.18
N PRO A 8 -11.77 15.73 -21.98
CA PRO A 8 -10.46 16.10 -22.49
C PRO A 8 -9.39 15.17 -21.88
N VAL A 9 -8.57 14.60 -22.75
CA VAL A 9 -7.44 13.74 -22.38
C VAL A 9 -6.17 14.46 -22.78
N TYR A 10 -5.27 14.62 -21.82
CA TYR A 10 -3.94 15.19 -22.05
C TYR A 10 -2.92 14.05 -22.02
N ILE A 11 -2.03 14.03 -22.99
CA ILE A 11 -0.95 13.05 -23.09
C ILE A 11 0.35 13.76 -22.75
N ASP A 12 1.05 13.29 -21.75
CA ASP A 12 2.38 13.78 -21.38
C ASP A 12 3.46 12.93 -22.07
N GLU A 13 3.68 13.19 -23.36
CA GLU A 13 4.58 12.40 -24.23
C GLU A 13 6.03 12.33 -23.73
N HIS A 14 6.44 13.30 -22.90
CA HIS A 14 7.81 13.41 -22.39
C HIS A 14 7.92 13.23 -20.89
N SER A 15 6.84 12.78 -20.23
CA SER A 15 6.76 12.66 -18.77
C SER A 15 7.17 13.93 -18.01
N SER A 16 6.99 15.10 -18.65
CA SER A 16 7.37 16.38 -18.10
C SER A 16 6.49 16.76 -16.89
N PHE A 17 5.23 16.36 -16.94
CA PHE A 17 4.28 16.58 -15.85
C PHE A 17 4.66 15.75 -14.61
N ASP A 18 5.03 14.48 -14.80
CA ASP A 18 5.51 13.61 -13.73
C ASP A 18 6.83 14.14 -13.14
N TRP A 19 7.76 14.56 -14.00
CA TRP A 19 9.04 15.11 -13.58
C TRP A 19 8.90 16.41 -12.79
N LEU A 20 8.02 17.31 -13.19
CA LEU A 20 7.78 18.61 -12.52
C LEU A 20 7.08 18.41 -11.17
N ASN A 21 6.11 17.51 -11.09
CA ASN A 21 5.28 17.34 -9.91
C ASN A 21 5.81 16.29 -8.93
N ARG A 22 6.76 15.45 -9.36
CA ARG A 22 7.37 14.38 -8.54
C ARG A 22 6.30 13.51 -7.86
N PHE A 23 5.32 13.06 -8.64
CA PHE A 23 4.25 12.22 -8.12
C PHE A 23 4.81 10.95 -7.46
N PRO A 24 4.12 10.45 -6.41
CA PRO A 24 4.44 9.15 -5.85
C PRO A 24 4.44 8.08 -6.95
N LYS A 25 5.36 7.14 -6.89
CA LYS A 25 5.41 6.01 -7.84
C LYS A 25 4.28 5.02 -7.63
N GLU A 26 3.65 5.05 -6.47
CA GLU A 26 2.51 4.23 -6.11
C GLU A 26 1.28 4.66 -6.90
N MET A 27 0.83 3.84 -7.82
CA MET A 27 -0.35 4.11 -8.67
C MET A 27 -1.60 4.48 -7.86
N GLN A 28 -1.74 3.97 -6.64
CA GLN A 28 -2.87 4.27 -5.76
C GLN A 28 -2.90 5.74 -5.33
N LEU A 29 -1.74 6.40 -5.31
CA LEU A 29 -1.59 7.80 -4.91
C LEU A 29 -1.53 8.77 -6.12
N GLN A 30 -1.70 8.26 -7.35
CA GLN A 30 -1.65 9.06 -8.58
C GLN A 30 -3.03 9.55 -9.05
N THR A 31 -4.07 9.37 -8.24
CA THR A 31 -5.41 9.88 -8.55
C THR A 31 -5.77 10.97 -7.54
N PHE A 32 -6.14 12.14 -8.04
CA PHE A 32 -6.42 13.33 -7.25
C PHE A 32 -7.82 13.88 -7.58
N LEU A 33 -8.54 14.31 -6.55
CA LEU A 33 -9.70 15.17 -6.72
C LEU A 33 -9.25 16.63 -6.55
N LEU A 34 -9.57 17.47 -7.52
CA LEU A 34 -9.24 18.90 -7.50
C LEU A 34 -10.51 19.72 -7.27
N ASP A 35 -10.37 20.87 -6.63
CA ASP A 35 -11.41 21.89 -6.58
C ASP A 35 -11.43 22.75 -7.87
N SER A 36 -12.34 23.73 -7.93
CA SER A 36 -12.46 24.65 -9.07
C SER A 36 -11.24 25.56 -9.28
N ASN A 37 -10.35 25.65 -8.29
CA ASN A 37 -9.12 26.44 -8.33
C ASN A 37 -7.89 25.54 -8.59
N SER A 38 -8.10 24.27 -8.97
CA SER A 38 -7.06 23.27 -9.20
C SER A 38 -6.24 22.88 -7.94
N HIS A 39 -6.77 23.11 -6.75
CA HIS A 39 -6.15 22.59 -5.53
C HIS A 39 -6.58 21.15 -5.27
N VAL A 40 -5.64 20.33 -4.81
CA VAL A 40 -5.92 18.94 -4.43
C VAL A 40 -6.78 18.92 -3.17
N THR A 41 -7.97 18.34 -3.26
CA THR A 41 -8.91 18.18 -2.14
C THR A 41 -8.94 16.78 -1.57
N ALA A 42 -8.62 15.77 -2.38
CA ALA A 42 -8.46 14.40 -1.92
C ALA A 42 -7.51 13.62 -2.83
N ILE A 43 -6.88 12.59 -2.28
CA ILE A 43 -5.91 11.72 -2.95
C ILE A 43 -6.37 10.26 -2.80
N GLY A 44 -6.21 9.48 -3.85
CA GLY A 44 -6.48 8.05 -3.86
C GLY A 44 -7.38 7.63 -5.01
N ASN A 45 -7.35 6.34 -5.35
CA ASN A 45 -8.11 5.80 -6.48
C ASN A 45 -9.52 5.38 -6.05
N PRO A 46 -10.59 6.09 -6.50
CA PRO A 46 -11.97 5.79 -6.12
C PRO A 46 -12.53 4.52 -6.80
N ILE A 47 -11.85 3.99 -7.81
CA ILE A 47 -12.29 2.77 -8.52
C ILE A 47 -12.00 1.53 -7.69
N HIS A 48 -10.85 1.51 -7.01
CA HIS A 48 -10.38 0.34 -6.27
C HIS A 48 -10.58 0.45 -4.76
N ASN A 49 -11.02 1.62 -4.26
CA ASN A 49 -11.23 1.86 -2.83
C ASN A 49 -12.60 2.54 -2.61
N SER A 50 -13.53 1.79 -2.02
CA SER A 50 -14.89 2.27 -1.75
C SER A 50 -14.91 3.48 -0.81
N ASN A 51 -14.03 3.55 0.18
CA ASN A 51 -13.96 4.67 1.11
C ASN A 51 -13.50 5.94 0.41
N VAL A 52 -12.54 5.82 -0.50
CA VAL A 52 -12.11 6.95 -1.36
C VAL A 52 -13.23 7.39 -2.28
N LYS A 53 -13.99 6.45 -2.84
CA LYS A 53 -15.16 6.76 -3.67
C LYS A 53 -16.22 7.54 -2.89
N GLU A 54 -16.56 7.10 -1.70
CA GLU A 54 -17.53 7.79 -0.82
C GLU A 54 -17.04 9.17 -0.42
N LEU A 55 -15.74 9.32 -0.11
CA LEU A 55 -15.10 10.60 0.17
C LEU A 55 -15.26 11.56 -1.02
N TYR A 56 -14.91 11.11 -2.23
CA TYR A 56 -15.03 11.93 -3.45
C TYR A 56 -16.47 12.36 -3.69
N LEU A 57 -17.42 11.43 -3.57
CA LEU A 57 -18.85 11.74 -3.74
C LEU A 57 -19.35 12.74 -2.70
N SER A 58 -18.89 12.64 -1.45
CA SER A 58 -19.25 13.58 -0.40
C SER A 58 -18.72 14.98 -0.68
N ILE A 59 -17.47 15.10 -1.12
CA ILE A 59 -16.85 16.38 -1.50
C ILE A 59 -17.60 17.00 -2.70
N ILE A 60 -17.85 16.23 -3.75
CA ILE A 60 -18.53 16.68 -4.97
C ILE A 60 -19.96 17.15 -4.67
N GLN A 61 -20.66 16.48 -3.74
CA GLN A 61 -22.01 16.83 -3.32
C GLN A 61 -22.06 18.01 -2.34
N GLY A 62 -20.91 18.61 -1.99
CA GLY A 62 -20.85 19.69 -1.00
C GLY A 62 -21.29 19.29 0.40
N LYS A 63 -21.33 17.98 0.69
CA LYS A 63 -21.55 17.50 2.05
C LYS A 63 -20.31 17.83 2.87
N GLU A 64 -20.52 18.36 4.06
CA GLU A 64 -19.41 18.49 5.00
C GLU A 64 -18.79 17.09 5.14
N VAL A 65 -17.57 16.93 4.63
CA VAL A 65 -16.74 15.80 4.96
C VAL A 65 -16.37 16.01 6.43
N VAL A 66 -17.24 15.53 7.30
CA VAL A 66 -16.83 15.29 8.67
C VAL A 66 -15.67 14.33 8.51
N SER A 67 -14.45 14.88 8.55
CA SER A 67 -13.27 14.06 8.71
C SER A 67 -13.57 13.21 9.92
N ASN A 68 -13.93 11.94 9.69
CA ASN A 68 -14.13 10.97 10.74
C ASN A 68 -12.77 10.64 11.40
N THR A 69 -12.03 11.69 11.74
CA THR A 69 -10.95 11.66 12.72
C THR A 69 -11.46 11.25 14.10
N LYS A 70 -12.77 10.98 14.23
CA LYS A 70 -13.39 10.34 15.41
C LYS A 70 -13.68 8.84 15.24
N ASN A 71 -13.44 8.23 14.09
CA ASN A 71 -13.01 6.84 14.13
C ASN A 71 -11.60 6.88 14.74
N LYS A 72 -11.56 6.88 16.06
CA LYS A 72 -10.40 6.45 16.81
C LYS A 72 -10.05 5.11 16.17
N ALA A 73 -9.13 5.18 15.20
CA ALA A 73 -8.70 4.01 14.47
C ALA A 73 -8.48 2.96 15.54
N ILE A 74 -9.07 1.78 15.35
CA ILE A 74 -8.89 0.69 16.32
C ILE A 74 -7.41 0.37 16.25
N GLU A 75 -6.62 1.14 16.96
CA GLU A 75 -5.17 1.09 16.91
C GLU A 75 -4.71 -0.03 17.83
N THR A 76 -3.79 -0.84 17.38
CA THR A 76 -3.17 -1.90 18.17
C THR A 76 -1.65 -1.73 18.25
N LYS A 77 -0.97 -2.68 18.88
CA LYS A 77 0.49 -2.74 18.94
C LYS A 77 0.97 -4.03 18.30
N VAL A 78 2.03 -3.92 17.52
CA VAL A 78 2.64 -5.05 16.83
C VAL A 78 4.10 -5.18 17.23
N LYS A 79 4.52 -6.40 17.43
CA LYS A 79 5.92 -6.81 17.52
C LYS A 79 6.27 -7.60 16.27
N VAL A 80 7.39 -7.27 15.65
CA VAL A 80 7.97 -8.00 14.52
C VAL A 80 9.09 -8.88 15.04
N ASP A 81 9.15 -10.14 14.62
CA ASP A 81 10.20 -11.08 15.04
C ASP A 81 11.58 -10.63 14.55
N LYS A 82 11.64 -10.15 13.32
CA LYS A 82 12.85 -9.65 12.65
C LYS A 82 12.46 -8.63 11.57
N ALA A 83 13.22 -7.56 11.45
CA ALA A 83 12.98 -6.51 10.45
C ALA A 83 13.68 -6.80 9.12
N SER A 84 14.69 -7.68 9.12
CA SER A 84 15.45 -8.03 7.93
C SER A 84 15.88 -9.48 7.93
N VAL A 85 16.08 -10.02 6.73
CA VAL A 85 16.60 -11.38 6.50
C VAL A 85 17.71 -11.31 5.47
N PHE A 86 18.85 -11.88 5.80
CA PHE A 86 19.93 -12.06 4.85
C PHE A 86 19.82 -13.46 4.24
N LEU A 87 19.57 -13.56 2.94
CA LEU A 87 19.40 -14.82 2.22
C LEU A 87 20.70 -15.43 1.71
N GLY A 88 21.84 -14.69 1.79
CA GLY A 88 23.11 -15.11 1.27
C GLY A 88 23.16 -15.18 -0.27
N ASP A 89 24.15 -15.89 -0.78
CA ASP A 89 24.32 -16.13 -2.20
C ASP A 89 23.58 -17.40 -2.64
N PHE A 90 22.83 -17.32 -3.73
CA PHE A 90 22.08 -18.45 -4.28
C PHE A 90 21.94 -18.35 -5.81
N ALA A 91 21.58 -19.45 -6.45
CA ALA A 91 21.30 -19.47 -7.88
C ALA A 91 20.05 -18.66 -8.19
N TRP A 92 20.16 -17.64 -9.05
CA TRP A 92 19.10 -16.68 -9.36
C TRP A 92 17.80 -17.33 -9.88
N GLN A 93 17.89 -18.48 -10.57
CA GLN A 93 16.71 -19.23 -11.05
C GLN A 93 15.92 -19.92 -9.95
N LYS A 94 16.50 -20.04 -8.75
CA LYS A 94 15.88 -20.75 -7.63
C LYS A 94 15.16 -19.78 -6.72
N GLU A 95 13.84 -19.97 -6.60
CA GLU A 95 13.06 -19.17 -5.63
C GLU A 95 13.58 -19.38 -4.20
N GLN A 96 13.80 -18.29 -3.51
CA GLN A 96 14.10 -18.27 -2.08
C GLN A 96 12.84 -17.92 -1.31
N LYS A 97 12.64 -18.57 -0.16
CA LYS A 97 11.47 -18.33 0.69
C LYS A 97 11.91 -17.96 2.11
N THR A 98 11.21 -17.03 2.69
CA THR A 98 11.36 -16.67 4.10
C THR A 98 10.01 -16.32 4.70
N ILE A 99 9.96 -16.27 6.02
CA ILE A 99 8.75 -15.93 6.77
C ILE A 99 9.10 -14.81 7.74
N PHE A 100 8.28 -13.77 7.75
CA PHE A 100 8.24 -12.80 8.83
C PHE A 100 7.02 -13.06 9.70
N VAL A 101 7.19 -12.88 11.01
CA VAL A 101 6.10 -13.06 11.97
C VAL A 101 5.79 -11.73 12.64
N LEU A 102 4.52 -11.33 12.56
CA LEU A 102 4.00 -10.18 13.27
C LEU A 102 3.10 -10.66 14.38
N THR A 103 3.43 -10.31 15.62
CA THR A 103 2.64 -10.66 16.82
C THR A 103 1.80 -9.46 17.24
N ASN A 104 0.50 -9.64 17.36
CA ASN A 104 -0.37 -8.62 17.94
C ASN A 104 -0.18 -8.59 19.47
N ILE A 105 0.56 -7.60 19.96
CA ILE A 105 0.82 -7.38 21.39
C ILE A 105 -0.09 -6.31 22.00
N GLY A 106 -1.07 -5.81 21.23
CA GLY A 106 -2.09 -4.89 21.73
C GLY A 106 -3.37 -5.60 22.16
N ASP A 107 -4.33 -4.83 22.62
CA ASP A 107 -5.63 -5.30 23.14
C ASP A 107 -6.73 -5.34 22.07
N LYS A 108 -6.47 -4.80 20.88
CA LYS A 108 -7.39 -4.76 19.76
C LYS A 108 -6.92 -5.69 18.63
N PRO A 109 -7.82 -6.18 17.78
CA PRO A 109 -7.42 -6.99 16.63
C PRO A 109 -6.45 -6.22 15.72
N LEU A 110 -5.40 -6.90 15.26
CA LEU A 110 -4.51 -6.40 14.22
C LEU A 110 -5.13 -6.70 12.85
N VAL A 111 -5.26 -5.68 12.03
CA VAL A 111 -5.74 -5.79 10.65
C VAL A 111 -4.61 -5.38 9.71
N ILE A 112 -4.20 -6.28 8.83
CA ILE A 112 -3.32 -5.95 7.71
C ILE A 112 -4.19 -5.38 6.59
N GLU A 113 -3.98 -4.13 6.25
CA GLU A 113 -4.74 -3.42 5.22
C GLU A 113 -4.18 -3.68 3.83
N ASP A 114 -2.85 -3.63 3.71
CA ASP A 114 -2.15 -3.86 2.45
C ASP A 114 -0.69 -4.28 2.70
N VAL A 115 -0.10 -4.97 1.71
CA VAL A 115 1.31 -5.33 1.73
C VAL A 115 1.91 -5.08 0.35
N ASN A 116 2.88 -4.20 0.27
CA ASN A 116 3.54 -3.81 -0.97
C ASN A 116 5.00 -4.25 -1.00
N ALA A 117 5.41 -4.90 -2.08
CA ALA A 117 6.80 -5.23 -2.34
C ALA A 117 7.46 -4.21 -3.28
N SER A 118 8.75 -3.97 -3.11
CA SER A 118 9.51 -3.01 -3.93
C SER A 118 9.72 -3.43 -5.39
N CYS A 119 9.42 -4.68 -5.74
CA CYS A 119 9.45 -5.19 -7.13
C CYS A 119 8.45 -6.33 -7.32
N GLY A 120 8.09 -6.61 -8.58
CA GLY A 120 7.31 -7.78 -8.97
C GLY A 120 8.03 -9.13 -8.78
N CYS A 121 9.34 -9.09 -8.48
CA CYS A 121 10.16 -10.27 -8.18
C CYS A 121 9.97 -10.83 -6.76
N VAL A 122 9.22 -10.13 -5.92
CA VAL A 122 8.85 -10.54 -4.57
C VAL A 122 7.36 -10.84 -4.50
N SER A 123 7.01 -12.03 -4.06
CA SER A 123 5.64 -12.44 -3.73
C SER A 123 5.44 -12.43 -2.22
N VAL A 124 4.28 -12.02 -1.75
CA VAL A 124 3.92 -12.06 -0.32
C VAL A 124 2.55 -12.69 -0.14
N GLY A 125 2.51 -13.77 0.63
CA GLY A 125 1.29 -14.46 1.04
C GLY A 125 1.00 -14.23 2.53
N TYR A 126 -0.24 -13.89 2.88
CA TYR A 126 -0.68 -13.73 4.26
C TYR A 126 -2.20 -13.89 4.39
N SER A 127 -2.68 -14.17 5.61
CA SER A 127 -4.12 -14.18 5.90
C SER A 127 -4.66 -12.74 5.98
N LYS A 128 -5.83 -12.52 5.40
CA LYS A 128 -6.55 -11.23 5.50
C LYS A 128 -7.48 -11.15 6.72
N GLU A 129 -7.53 -12.20 7.53
CA GLU A 129 -8.36 -12.20 8.72
C GLU A 129 -7.74 -11.35 9.84
N PRO A 130 -8.56 -10.63 10.63
CA PRO A 130 -8.06 -9.90 11.78
C PRO A 130 -7.37 -10.82 12.78
N VAL A 131 -6.19 -10.43 13.26
CA VAL A 131 -5.37 -11.20 14.19
C VAL A 131 -5.73 -10.81 15.63
N PRO A 132 -6.28 -11.71 16.44
CA PRO A 132 -6.62 -11.41 17.83
C PRO A 132 -5.40 -11.03 18.67
N SER A 133 -5.65 -10.37 19.81
CA SER A 133 -4.62 -10.07 20.81
C SER A 133 -3.83 -11.33 21.21
N GLY A 134 -2.51 -11.22 21.27
CA GLY A 134 -1.59 -12.30 21.62
C GLY A 134 -1.39 -13.37 20.55
N LYS A 135 -1.94 -13.17 19.34
CA LYS A 135 -1.76 -14.10 18.21
C LYS A 135 -0.81 -13.54 17.17
N ASP A 136 -0.30 -14.46 16.36
CA ASP A 136 0.67 -14.18 15.30
C ASP A 136 0.02 -14.24 13.93
N ILE A 137 0.54 -13.44 13.00
CA ILE A 137 0.35 -13.59 11.57
C ILE A 137 1.69 -13.81 10.90
N LYS A 138 1.72 -14.75 9.93
CA LYS A 138 2.88 -15.04 9.11
C LYS A 138 2.74 -14.37 7.76
N LEU A 139 3.80 -13.67 7.34
CA LEU A 139 3.96 -13.21 5.97
C LEU A 139 4.97 -14.14 5.29
N GLU A 140 4.47 -14.95 4.36
CA GLU A 140 5.29 -15.85 3.56
C GLU A 140 5.82 -15.09 2.35
N VAL A 141 7.12 -14.90 2.29
CA VAL A 141 7.78 -14.09 1.26
C VAL A 141 8.57 -15.02 0.35
N GLY A 142 8.28 -14.92 -0.95
CA GLY A 142 9.06 -15.56 -2.01
C GLY A 142 9.82 -14.50 -2.81
N TYR A 143 11.09 -14.76 -3.09
CA TYR A 143 11.91 -13.96 -4.00
C TYR A 143 12.44 -14.84 -5.12
N LYS A 144 12.24 -14.40 -6.37
CA LYS A 144 12.76 -15.03 -7.57
C LYS A 144 13.29 -13.97 -8.51
N ALA A 145 14.61 -13.96 -8.72
CA ALA A 145 15.22 -13.03 -9.65
C ALA A 145 14.97 -13.43 -11.11
N ASP A 146 14.83 -12.45 -11.98
CA ASP A 146 14.75 -12.66 -13.44
C ASP A 146 16.15 -12.79 -14.07
N ASN A 147 17.15 -12.20 -13.44
CA ASN A 147 18.55 -12.22 -13.88
C ASN A 147 19.48 -12.30 -12.66
N PRO A 148 20.76 -12.69 -12.85
CA PRO A 148 21.76 -12.56 -11.78
C PRO A 148 21.89 -11.09 -11.38
N GLU A 149 21.62 -10.79 -10.11
CA GLU A 149 21.69 -9.43 -9.58
C GLU A 149 22.10 -9.40 -8.10
N TYR A 150 22.68 -8.29 -7.66
CA TYR A 150 22.68 -7.95 -6.26
C TYR A 150 21.29 -7.48 -5.87
N PHE A 151 20.71 -8.06 -4.83
CA PHE A 151 19.35 -7.73 -4.43
C PHE A 151 19.27 -7.13 -3.03
N ASP A 152 18.40 -6.16 -2.92
CA ASP A 152 17.98 -5.53 -1.68
C ASP A 152 16.53 -5.11 -1.86
N LYS A 153 15.62 -5.84 -1.25
CA LYS A 153 14.19 -5.69 -1.50
C LYS A 153 13.48 -5.34 -0.20
N THR A 154 12.52 -4.44 -0.30
CA THR A 154 11.72 -3.97 0.84
C THR A 154 10.27 -4.41 0.66
N ILE A 155 9.65 -4.80 1.77
CA ILE A 155 8.24 -5.10 1.88
C ILE A 155 7.66 -4.10 2.87
N THR A 156 6.62 -3.38 2.44
CA THR A 156 5.92 -2.39 3.26
C THR A 156 4.57 -2.94 3.66
N VAL A 157 4.35 -3.09 4.96
CA VAL A 157 3.11 -3.63 5.54
C VAL A 157 2.30 -2.49 6.12
N PHE A 158 1.11 -2.25 5.58
CA PHE A 158 0.14 -1.28 6.08
C PHE A 158 -0.85 -2.00 7.00
N CYS A 159 -1.03 -1.50 8.20
CA CYS A 159 -1.90 -2.11 9.20
C CYS A 159 -2.39 -1.05 10.20
N ASN A 160 -3.33 -1.41 11.07
CA ASN A 160 -3.84 -0.54 12.12
C ASN A 160 -2.94 -0.46 13.36
N ALA A 161 -1.64 -0.71 13.24
CA ALA A 161 -0.69 -0.53 14.33
C ALA A 161 -0.16 0.91 14.38
N LYS A 162 0.19 1.38 15.58
CA LYS A 162 0.68 2.76 15.84
C LYS A 162 1.85 3.18 14.96
N PHE A 163 2.71 2.25 14.57
CA PHE A 163 3.90 2.50 13.76
C PHE A 163 3.76 1.96 12.34
N SER A 164 2.53 1.92 11.82
CA SER A 164 2.29 1.61 10.40
C SER A 164 2.70 2.81 9.53
N PRO A 165 3.29 2.56 8.34
CA PRO A 165 3.64 1.25 7.80
C PRO A 165 4.90 0.63 8.42
N ILE A 166 4.94 -0.71 8.46
CA ILE A 166 6.09 -1.49 8.92
C ILE A 166 6.94 -1.86 7.71
N GLN A 167 8.23 -1.61 7.76
CA GLN A 167 9.15 -2.00 6.70
C GLN A 167 9.94 -3.26 7.09
N LEU A 168 9.93 -4.24 6.18
CA LEU A 168 10.69 -5.49 6.26
C LEU A 168 11.65 -5.58 5.08
N ARG A 169 12.82 -6.18 5.29
CA ARG A 169 13.90 -6.18 4.28
C ARG A 169 14.54 -7.56 4.14
#